data_bf06db70b1214d3584b96bcea2b68ccb
#
_entry.id   bf06db70b1214d3584b96bcea2b68ccb
#
_cell.length_a   1.000
_cell.length_b   1.000
_cell.length_c   1.000
_cell.angle_alpha   90.00
_cell.angle_beta   90.00
_cell.angle_gamma   90.00
#
_symmetry.space_group_name_H-M   'P 1'
#
loop_
_entity.id
_entity.type
_entity.pdbx_description
1 polymer ?
#
loop_
_entity_poly.entity_id
_entity_poly.type
_entity_poly.pdbx_seq_one_letter_code
_entity_poly.pdbx_strand_id
1 'polypeptide(L)'
;MLSKEVTVNCIIDENVKWATYLVQTSNNYASPVRIKHNGYDMNAKSLLGVLSLKLSNGEVVTITADGADEKEAVEAASNILMVQD
;
A
#
# COMPACT_ATOMS: atom_id res chain seq x y z
N MET A 1 1.39 -12.54 -10.93
CA MET A 1 1.97 -11.50 -10.07
C MET A 1 2.04 -10.17 -10.83
N LEU A 2 1.62 -9.11 -10.20
CA LEU A 2 1.65 -7.77 -10.78
C LEU A 2 2.28 -6.81 -9.77
N SER A 3 3.18 -5.95 -10.25
CA SER A 3 3.88 -4.98 -9.40
C SER A 3 3.75 -3.58 -10.02
N LYS A 4 3.68 -2.58 -9.14
CA LYS A 4 3.60 -1.19 -9.57
C LYS A 4 4.42 -0.32 -8.62
N GLU A 5 5.27 0.54 -9.17
CA GLU A 5 5.96 1.56 -8.39
C GLU A 5 5.06 2.76 -8.21
N VAL A 6 4.97 3.24 -6.99
CA VAL A 6 4.08 4.35 -6.61
C VAL A 6 4.87 5.38 -5.83
N THR A 7 4.77 6.63 -6.23
CA THR A 7 5.30 7.73 -5.43
C THR A 7 4.24 8.12 -4.41
N VAL A 8 4.61 8.07 -3.14
CA VAL A 8 3.68 8.38 -2.04
C VAL A 8 3.29 9.84 -2.11
N ASN A 9 1.99 10.10 -2.20
CA ASN A 9 1.45 11.45 -2.28
C ASN A 9 0.05 11.44 -1.67
N CYS A 10 -0.01 11.30 -0.37
CA CYS A 10 -1.26 11.24 0.38
C CYS A 10 -1.05 11.97 1.71
N ILE A 11 -2.11 12.11 2.48
CA ILE A 11 -2.01 12.74 3.79
C ILE A 11 -1.39 11.73 4.76
N ILE A 12 -0.16 11.99 5.18
CA ILE A 12 0.53 11.20 6.19
C ILE A 12 0.54 12.01 7.46
N ASP A 13 -0.36 11.67 8.38
CA ASP A 13 -0.56 12.41 9.61
C ASP A 13 -0.42 11.50 10.84
N GLU A 14 -0.56 12.09 12.02
CA GLU A 14 -0.43 11.36 13.28
C GLU A 14 -1.53 10.31 13.47
N ASN A 15 -2.67 10.48 12.81
CA ASN A 15 -3.80 9.56 12.93
C ASN A 15 -3.63 8.33 12.04
N VAL A 16 -2.65 8.33 11.18
CA VAL A 16 -2.29 7.23 10.25
C VAL A 16 -3.50 6.67 9.50
N LYS A 17 -4.41 7.55 9.12
CA LYS A 17 -5.61 7.13 8.38
C LYS A 17 -5.28 6.45 7.07
N TRP A 18 -4.22 6.92 6.40
CA TRP A 18 -3.76 6.33 5.15
C TRP A 18 -3.45 4.84 5.33
N ALA A 19 -2.81 4.49 6.45
CA ALA A 19 -2.46 3.09 6.73
C ALA A 19 -3.71 2.25 6.95
N THR A 20 -4.67 2.77 7.69
CA THR A 20 -5.94 2.10 7.93
C THR A 20 -6.68 1.86 6.61
N TYR A 21 -6.75 2.87 5.75
CA TYR A 21 -7.41 2.75 4.45
C TYR A 21 -6.69 1.74 3.56
N LEU A 22 -5.35 1.76 3.57
CA LEU A 22 -4.57 0.81 2.77
C LEU A 22 -4.85 -0.62 3.22
N VAL A 23 -4.86 -0.87 4.52
CA VAL A 23 -5.12 -2.19 5.07
C VAL A 23 -6.55 -2.65 4.74
N GLN A 24 -7.54 -1.79 4.97
CA GLN A 24 -8.93 -2.12 4.68
C GLN A 24 -9.14 -2.39 3.19
N THR A 25 -8.56 -1.56 2.33
CA THR A 25 -8.66 -1.74 0.89
C THR A 25 -8.02 -3.05 0.46
N SER A 26 -6.82 -3.32 0.96
CA SER A 26 -6.10 -4.55 0.60
C SER A 26 -6.85 -5.80 1.04
N ASN A 27 -7.57 -5.73 2.16
CA ASN A 27 -8.34 -6.87 2.67
C ASN A 27 -9.61 -7.16 1.86
N ASN A 28 -10.02 -6.25 0.98
CA ASN A 28 -11.16 -6.49 0.09
C ASN A 28 -10.84 -7.46 -1.04
N TYR A 29 -9.57 -7.80 -1.24
CA TYR A 29 -9.13 -8.63 -2.35
C TYR A 29 -8.60 -9.97 -1.84
N ALA A 30 -8.80 -11.02 -2.63
CA ALA A 30 -8.31 -12.36 -2.29
C ALA A 30 -6.80 -12.46 -2.47
N SER A 31 -6.22 -11.73 -3.42
CA SER A 31 -4.78 -11.76 -3.69
C SER A 31 -3.99 -11.25 -2.50
N PRO A 32 -2.89 -11.91 -2.13
CA PRO A 32 -1.93 -11.31 -1.21
C PRO A 32 -1.43 -9.99 -1.80
N VAL A 33 -1.35 -8.95 -0.97
CA VAL A 33 -0.86 -7.63 -1.36
C VAL A 33 0.33 -7.29 -0.48
N ARG A 34 1.44 -6.91 -1.12
CA ARG A 34 2.66 -6.56 -0.40
C ARG A 34 3.10 -5.16 -0.79
N ILE A 35 3.77 -4.50 0.15
CA ILE A 35 4.32 -3.17 -0.08
C ILE A 35 5.80 -3.20 0.30
N LYS A 36 6.66 -2.78 -0.64
CA LYS A 36 8.11 -2.77 -0.47
C LYS A 36 8.62 -1.34 -0.41
N HIS A 37 9.47 -1.08 0.58
CA HIS A 37 10.05 0.25 0.78
C HIS A 37 11.39 0.09 1.50
N ASN A 38 12.45 0.65 0.93
CA ASN A 38 13.80 0.65 1.53
C ASN A 38 14.27 -0.73 1.99
N GLY A 39 14.01 -1.75 1.18
CA GLY A 39 14.42 -3.11 1.48
C GLY A 39 13.47 -3.88 2.38
N TYR A 40 12.46 -3.24 2.92
CA TYR A 40 11.42 -3.91 3.70
C TYR A 40 10.28 -4.35 2.79
N ASP A 41 9.75 -5.54 3.04
CA ASP A 41 8.65 -6.12 2.29
C ASP A 41 7.57 -6.52 3.28
N MET A 42 6.51 -5.73 3.35
CA MET A 42 5.48 -5.92 4.36
C MET A 42 4.15 -6.30 3.73
N ASN A 43 3.34 -7.02 4.51
CA ASN A 43 2.00 -7.41 4.11
C ASN A 43 1.08 -6.19 4.20
N ALA A 44 0.54 -5.74 3.06
CA ALA A 44 -0.35 -4.57 3.03
C ALA A 44 -1.67 -4.81 3.76
N LYS A 45 -1.98 -6.05 4.12
CA LYS A 45 -3.17 -6.40 4.90
C LYS A 45 -2.93 -6.34 6.41
N SER A 46 -1.69 -6.06 6.82
CA SER A 46 -1.30 -5.97 8.23
C SER A 46 -1.02 -4.53 8.62
N LEU A 47 -1.80 -3.99 9.56
CA LEU A 47 -1.62 -2.61 9.99
C LEU A 47 -0.25 -2.39 10.62
N LEU A 48 0.20 -3.32 11.46
CA LEU A 48 1.52 -3.21 12.09
C LEU A 48 2.64 -3.23 11.04
N GLY A 49 2.49 -4.08 10.02
CA GLY A 49 3.47 -4.15 8.94
C GLY A 49 3.53 -2.85 8.16
N VAL A 50 2.38 -2.29 7.81
CA VAL A 50 2.32 -1.03 7.06
C VAL A 50 2.89 0.13 7.88
N LEU A 51 2.53 0.22 9.15
CA LEU A 51 3.02 1.28 10.03
C LEU A 51 4.53 1.22 10.23
N SER A 52 5.13 0.03 10.21
CA SER A 52 6.57 -0.12 10.40
C SER A 52 7.39 0.44 9.24
N LEU A 53 6.78 0.69 8.09
CA LEU A 53 7.48 1.25 6.94
C LEU A 53 7.83 2.72 7.10
N LYS A 54 7.11 3.47 7.93
CA LYS A 54 7.35 4.90 8.19
C LYS A 54 7.44 5.71 6.91
N LEU A 55 6.43 5.59 6.07
CA LEU A 55 6.40 6.27 4.78
C LEU A 55 6.31 7.79 4.93
N SER A 56 6.93 8.48 3.98
CA SER A 56 6.83 9.95 3.84
C SER A 56 6.47 10.29 2.40
N ASN A 57 5.83 11.44 2.21
CA ASN A 57 5.51 11.91 0.87
C ASN A 57 6.78 12.09 0.03
N GLY A 58 6.69 11.73 -1.23
CA GLY A 58 7.82 11.80 -2.16
C GLY A 58 8.63 10.52 -2.25
N GLU A 59 8.45 9.59 -1.32
CA GLU A 59 9.14 8.30 -1.38
C GLU A 59 8.46 7.36 -2.37
N VAL A 60 9.26 6.47 -2.96
CA VAL A 60 8.75 5.48 -3.92
C VAL A 60 8.63 4.13 -3.22
N VAL A 61 7.47 3.51 -3.38
CA VAL A 61 7.21 2.16 -2.88
C VAL A 61 6.79 1.27 -4.04
N THR A 62 6.97 -0.03 -3.87
CA THR A 62 6.50 -1.01 -4.85
C THR A 62 5.36 -1.80 -4.24
N ILE A 63 4.22 -1.80 -4.92
CA ILE A 63 3.05 -2.58 -4.50
C ILE A 63 2.96 -3.80 -5.40
N THR A 64 2.84 -4.97 -4.80
CA THR A 64 2.78 -6.24 -5.52
C THR A 64 1.55 -7.01 -5.06
N ALA A 65 0.83 -7.61 -5.99
CA ALA A 65 -0.26 -8.52 -5.70
C ALA A 65 -0.13 -9.77 -6.58
N ASP A 66 -0.60 -10.90 -6.08
CA ASP A 66 -0.45 -12.18 -6.79
C ASP A 66 -1.73 -13.01 -6.59
N GLY A 67 -2.56 -13.06 -7.62
CA GLY A 67 -3.80 -13.81 -7.57
C GLY A 67 -4.77 -13.40 -8.66
N ALA A 68 -5.97 -13.94 -8.62
CA ALA A 68 -6.97 -13.73 -9.67
C ALA A 68 -7.38 -12.26 -9.79
N ASP A 69 -7.42 -11.53 -8.69
CA ASP A 69 -7.80 -10.10 -8.66
C ASP A 69 -6.60 -9.18 -8.44
N GLU A 70 -5.41 -9.62 -8.85
CA GLU A 70 -4.17 -8.86 -8.60
C GLU A 70 -4.19 -7.47 -9.22
N LYS A 71 -4.76 -7.32 -10.41
CA LYS A 71 -4.81 -6.03 -11.09
C LYS A 71 -5.62 -5.01 -10.29
N GLU A 72 -6.81 -5.41 -9.88
CA GLU A 72 -7.70 -4.56 -9.10
C GLU A 72 -7.08 -4.24 -7.73
N ALA A 73 -6.44 -5.23 -7.13
CA ALA A 73 -5.81 -5.05 -5.82
C ALA A 73 -4.66 -4.05 -5.89
N VAL A 74 -3.78 -4.16 -6.88
CA VAL A 74 -2.66 -3.22 -7.05
C VAL A 74 -3.17 -1.81 -7.32
N GLU A 75 -4.16 -1.67 -8.20
CA GLU A 75 -4.70 -0.36 -8.52
C GLU A 75 -5.36 0.31 -7.32
N ALA A 76 -6.17 -0.44 -6.57
CA ALA A 76 -6.85 0.10 -5.39
C ALA A 76 -5.86 0.53 -4.31
N ALA A 77 -4.86 -0.32 -4.03
CA ALA A 77 -3.83 0.01 -3.04
C ALA A 77 -3.00 1.21 -3.47
N SER A 78 -2.63 1.27 -4.77
CA SER A 78 -1.86 2.40 -5.29
C SER A 78 -2.61 3.71 -5.16
N ASN A 79 -3.92 3.71 -5.42
CA ASN A 79 -4.73 4.92 -5.33
C ASN A 79 -4.77 5.49 -3.92
N ILE A 80 -4.74 4.64 -2.89
CA ILE A 80 -4.71 5.12 -1.51
C ILE A 80 -3.45 5.97 -1.26
N LEU A 81 -2.31 5.53 -1.81
CA LEU A 81 -1.03 6.22 -1.59
C LEU A 81 -0.83 7.43 -2.52
N MET A 82 -1.66 7.57 -3.55
CA MET A 82 -1.55 8.67 -4.51
C MET A 82 -2.61 9.75 -4.32
N VAL A 83 -3.54 9.57 -3.39
CA VAL A 83 -4.61 10.55 -3.17
C VAL A 83 -4.06 11.84 -2.59
N GLN A 84 -4.42 12.97 -3.21
CA GLN A 84 -4.10 14.31 -2.70
C GLN A 84 -5.39 14.99 -2.27
N ASP A 85 -5.35 15.59 -1.12
CA ASP A 85 -6.43 16.45 -0.65
C ASP A 85 -5.90 17.84 -0.32
#